data_cb5c9c4da28b57cc8482ac188610fb1c
#
_entry.id   cb5c9c4da28b57cc8482ac188610fb1c
#
_cell.length_a   1.000
_cell.length_b   1.000
_cell.length_c   1.000
_cell.angle_alpha   90.00
_cell.angle_beta   90.00
_cell.angle_gamma   90.00
#
_symmetry.space_group_name_H-M   'P 1'
#
loop_
_entity.id
_entity.type
_entity.pdbx_description
1 polymer ?
#
loop_
_entity_poly.entity_id
_entity_poly.type
_entity_poly.pdbx_seq_one_letter_code
_entity_poly.pdbx_strand_id
1 'polypeptide(L)'
;MRKGPDGALIYQAPMSSSSPIQDPVECPRQLRVRQLGLADYEPVWHAMQDFTDQRTEHTVDELWLVQHPPVFTQGQAGKAEHVLAPGDIPVIQVDRGGQVTYHGPGQIVAYPLLDIRRSGLGVRELVNRIEESIIRVLKQYQVEGERRAGAPGIYVNDEKIASLGLRVRRGRTFHGLAFNIAMDLEPFQRINPCGYEDLRVTQLSALSPVQFSEVESRLVDSIAHQLGYSEVIH
;
A
#
# COMPACT_ATOMS: atom_id res chain seq x y z
N MET A 1 51.16 20.13 39.31
CA MET A 1 51.09 19.58 40.67
C MET A 1 51.29 20.72 41.65
N ARG A 2 50.28 21.02 42.45
CA ARG A 2 50.39 21.99 43.56
C ARG A 2 50.33 21.20 44.88
N LYS A 3 51.28 21.48 45.81
CA LYS A 3 51.29 20.88 47.14
C LYS A 3 50.36 21.66 48.07
N GLY A 4 49.44 20.98 48.74
CA GLY A 4 48.64 21.51 49.83
C GLY A 4 49.44 21.66 51.13
N PRO A 5 48.95 22.35 52.13
CA PRO A 5 49.73 22.68 53.37
C PRO A 5 50.13 21.46 54.20
N ASP A 6 49.56 20.28 53.97
CA ASP A 6 49.84 19.07 54.73
C ASP A 6 50.56 17.97 53.96
N GLY A 7 51.25 18.29 52.84
CA GLY A 7 52.13 17.38 52.11
C GLY A 7 51.40 16.27 51.35
N ALA A 8 50.08 16.20 51.30
CA ALA A 8 49.33 15.20 50.54
C ALA A 8 49.24 15.62 49.04
N LEU A 9 49.55 14.67 48.15
CA LEU A 9 49.44 14.81 46.72
C LEU A 9 47.94 14.77 46.36
N ILE A 10 47.37 15.90 45.95
CA ILE A 10 46.02 15.94 45.41
C ILE A 10 46.05 15.59 43.92
N TYR A 11 45.54 14.43 43.59
CA TYR A 11 45.32 14.00 42.21
C TYR A 11 44.05 14.65 41.67
N GLN A 12 44.20 15.67 40.83
CA GLN A 12 43.07 16.20 40.07
C GLN A 12 42.89 15.32 38.83
N ALA A 13 41.80 14.57 38.80
CA ALA A 13 41.34 13.87 37.60
C ALA A 13 41.04 14.91 36.49
N PRO A 14 41.39 14.65 35.22
CA PRO A 14 41.03 15.53 34.12
C PRO A 14 39.49 15.55 34.00
N MET A 15 38.94 16.76 33.97
CA MET A 15 37.51 16.95 33.66
C MET A 15 37.27 16.45 32.23
N SER A 16 36.64 15.30 32.12
CA SER A 16 36.15 14.76 30.87
C SER A 16 35.03 15.68 30.36
N SER A 17 35.34 16.47 29.34
CA SER A 17 34.30 17.16 28.56
C SER A 17 33.55 16.10 27.74
N SER A 18 32.46 15.56 28.27
CA SER A 18 31.51 14.81 27.49
C SER A 18 30.84 15.76 26.51
N SER A 19 31.27 15.72 25.25
CA SER A 19 30.48 16.30 24.16
C SER A 19 29.11 15.65 24.17
N PRO A 20 28.02 16.39 24.00
CA PRO A 20 26.70 15.79 23.89
C PRO A 20 26.72 14.83 22.69
N ILE A 21 26.35 13.59 22.94
CA ILE A 21 26.05 12.61 21.87
C ILE A 21 24.90 13.25 21.10
N GLN A 22 25.19 13.74 19.90
CA GLN A 22 24.15 14.15 18.98
C GLN A 22 23.38 12.87 18.63
N ASP A 23 22.11 12.83 18.95
CA ASP A 23 21.20 11.79 18.47
C ASP A 23 21.38 11.69 16.95
N PRO A 24 21.47 10.49 16.38
CA PRO A 24 21.57 10.35 14.94
C PRO A 24 20.40 11.07 14.31
N VAL A 25 20.67 12.05 13.46
CA VAL A 25 19.64 12.71 12.65
C VAL A 25 19.01 11.59 11.81
N GLU A 26 17.86 11.10 12.23
CA GLU A 26 17.09 10.14 11.44
C GLU A 26 16.81 10.82 10.09
N CYS A 27 17.41 10.30 9.03
CA CYS A 27 17.07 10.73 7.69
C CYS A 27 15.56 10.53 7.49
N PRO A 28 14.84 11.55 7.00
CA PRO A 28 13.40 11.44 6.80
C PRO A 28 13.10 10.24 5.89
N ARG A 29 12.14 9.41 6.31
CA ARG A 29 11.66 8.31 5.46
C ARG A 29 10.81 8.91 4.35
N GLN A 30 11.32 8.84 3.13
CA GLN A 30 10.69 9.40 1.94
C GLN A 30 9.85 8.36 1.22
N LEU A 31 8.68 8.78 0.73
CA LEU A 31 7.83 8.05 -0.19
C LEU A 31 7.66 8.86 -1.48
N ARG A 32 8.11 8.31 -2.61
CA ARG A 32 7.86 8.92 -3.91
C ARG A 32 6.51 8.46 -4.45
N VAL A 33 5.65 9.41 -4.79
CA VAL A 33 4.37 9.15 -5.45
C VAL A 33 4.53 9.30 -6.96
N ARG A 34 4.05 8.31 -7.73
CA ARG A 34 4.02 8.37 -9.18
C ARG A 34 2.60 8.23 -9.68
N GLN A 35 2.16 9.24 -10.43
CA GLN A 35 0.86 9.24 -11.11
C GLN A 35 1.05 8.66 -12.52
N LEU A 36 0.49 7.49 -12.79
CA LEU A 36 0.61 6.81 -14.08
C LEU A 36 -0.60 7.07 -14.99
N GLY A 37 -1.66 7.70 -14.45
CA GLY A 37 -2.90 7.95 -15.19
C GLY A 37 -3.63 6.68 -15.58
N LEU A 38 -4.24 6.67 -16.79
CA LEU A 38 -4.86 5.47 -17.36
C LEU A 38 -3.80 4.71 -18.15
N ALA A 39 -3.47 3.49 -17.73
CA ALA A 39 -2.42 2.67 -18.35
C ALA A 39 -2.77 1.19 -18.36
N ASP A 40 -2.36 0.49 -19.41
CA ASP A 40 -2.56 -0.95 -19.56
C ASP A 40 -1.90 -1.74 -18.42
N TYR A 41 -2.54 -2.83 -18.03
CA TYR A 41 -2.12 -3.60 -16.85
C TYR A 41 -0.75 -4.26 -17.03
N GLU A 42 -0.53 -4.98 -18.14
CA GLU A 42 0.70 -5.76 -18.34
C GLU A 42 1.97 -4.91 -18.36
N PRO A 43 2.04 -3.77 -19.09
CA PRO A 43 3.21 -2.89 -19.04
C PRO A 43 3.51 -2.36 -17.63
N VAL A 44 2.48 -1.99 -16.86
CA VAL A 44 2.65 -1.52 -15.48
C VAL A 44 3.12 -2.65 -14.58
N TRP A 45 2.56 -3.86 -14.74
CA TRP A 45 2.98 -5.04 -14.00
C TRP A 45 4.45 -5.39 -14.24
N HIS A 46 4.89 -5.42 -15.50
CA HIS A 46 6.31 -5.66 -15.83
C HIS A 46 7.21 -4.55 -15.26
N ALA A 47 6.80 -3.30 -15.37
CA ALA A 47 7.55 -2.19 -14.80
C ALA A 47 7.70 -2.29 -13.27
N MET A 48 6.67 -2.76 -12.56
CA MET A 48 6.76 -3.03 -11.11
C MET A 48 7.76 -4.15 -10.80
N GLN A 49 7.79 -5.22 -11.60
CA GLN A 49 8.75 -6.32 -11.44
C GLN A 49 10.18 -5.82 -11.66
N ASP A 50 10.41 -5.09 -12.74
CA ASP A 50 11.72 -4.53 -13.07
C ASP A 50 12.21 -3.57 -11.98
N PHE A 51 11.36 -2.64 -11.53
CA PHE A 51 11.67 -1.76 -10.42
C PHE A 51 12.04 -2.54 -9.15
N THR A 52 11.26 -3.57 -8.82
CA THR A 52 11.47 -4.38 -7.62
C THR A 52 12.79 -5.17 -7.70
N ASP A 53 13.14 -5.71 -8.86
CA ASP A 53 14.33 -6.50 -9.05
C ASP A 53 15.61 -5.62 -9.12
N GLN A 54 15.52 -4.42 -9.71
CA GLN A 54 16.64 -3.48 -9.85
C GLN A 54 16.92 -2.65 -8.59
N ARG A 55 16.01 -2.64 -7.60
CA ARG A 55 16.19 -1.85 -6.37
C ARG A 55 17.48 -2.22 -5.64
N THR A 56 18.14 -1.19 -5.14
CA THR A 56 19.25 -1.27 -4.17
C THR A 56 18.78 -0.91 -2.76
N GLU A 57 19.66 -0.93 -1.78
CA GLU A 57 19.37 -0.45 -0.42
C GLU A 57 19.09 1.06 -0.35
N HIS A 58 19.57 1.83 -1.32
CA HIS A 58 19.39 3.28 -1.41
C HIS A 58 18.17 3.70 -2.24
N THR A 59 17.50 2.76 -2.91
CA THR A 59 16.33 3.07 -3.73
C THR A 59 15.17 3.53 -2.85
N VAL A 60 14.65 4.73 -3.11
CA VAL A 60 13.49 5.29 -2.41
C VAL A 60 12.27 4.39 -2.61
N ASP A 61 11.42 4.28 -1.59
CA ASP A 61 10.14 3.59 -1.71
C ASP A 61 9.19 4.41 -2.58
N GLU A 62 8.41 3.71 -3.41
CA GLU A 62 7.47 4.37 -4.32
C GLU A 62 6.03 3.89 -4.08
N LEU A 63 5.08 4.80 -4.29
CA LEU A 63 3.65 4.51 -4.37
C LEU A 63 3.18 4.89 -5.77
N TRP A 64 2.84 3.90 -6.59
CA TRP A 64 2.32 4.15 -7.92
C TRP A 64 0.81 4.15 -7.90
N LEU A 65 0.21 5.20 -8.44
CA LEU A 65 -1.23 5.36 -8.60
C LEU A 65 -1.58 5.24 -10.08
N VAL A 66 -2.58 4.42 -10.37
CA VAL A 66 -2.97 4.11 -11.74
C VAL A 66 -4.45 3.80 -11.81
N GLN A 67 -5.07 4.05 -12.95
CA GLN A 67 -6.31 3.43 -13.38
C GLN A 67 -6.00 2.51 -14.57
N HIS A 68 -6.64 1.36 -14.62
CA HIS A 68 -6.49 0.46 -15.77
C HIS A 68 -7.71 0.51 -16.68
N PRO A 69 -7.56 0.31 -17.99
CA PRO A 69 -8.67 -0.12 -18.83
C PRO A 69 -9.31 -1.41 -18.30
N PRO A 70 -10.54 -1.74 -18.69
CA PRO A 70 -11.21 -2.95 -18.23
C PRO A 70 -10.33 -4.19 -18.37
N VAL A 71 -10.04 -4.86 -17.25
CA VAL A 71 -9.21 -6.07 -17.21
C VAL A 71 -9.56 -6.92 -16.00
N PHE A 72 -9.63 -8.24 -16.20
CA PHE A 72 -9.63 -9.22 -15.11
C PHE A 72 -8.21 -9.66 -14.83
N THR A 73 -7.81 -9.67 -13.55
CA THR A 73 -6.53 -10.23 -13.14
C THR A 73 -6.76 -11.44 -12.25
N GLN A 74 -6.08 -12.54 -12.56
CA GLN A 74 -6.18 -13.79 -11.81
C GLN A 74 -4.88 -14.01 -11.03
N GLY A 75 -4.97 -13.98 -9.70
CA GLY A 75 -3.82 -14.15 -8.82
C GLY A 75 -3.38 -15.62 -8.70
N GLN A 76 -2.38 -15.88 -7.84
CA GLN A 76 -1.78 -17.22 -7.67
C GLN A 76 -2.76 -18.29 -7.16
N ALA A 77 -3.79 -17.90 -6.41
CA ALA A 77 -4.85 -18.80 -5.96
C ALA A 77 -6.01 -18.86 -6.97
N GLY A 78 -5.86 -18.21 -8.14
CA GLY A 78 -6.90 -18.10 -9.15
C GLY A 78 -7.25 -19.44 -9.77
N LYS A 79 -8.55 -19.72 -9.87
CA LYS A 79 -9.08 -20.88 -10.54
C LYS A 79 -9.98 -20.45 -11.69
N ALA A 80 -9.89 -21.14 -12.82
CA ALA A 80 -10.66 -20.81 -14.02
C ALA A 80 -12.18 -20.80 -13.77
N GLU A 81 -12.68 -21.64 -12.86
CA GLU A 81 -14.09 -21.74 -12.49
C GLU A 81 -14.67 -20.45 -11.90
N HIS A 82 -13.83 -19.54 -11.42
CA HIS A 82 -14.25 -18.24 -10.89
C HIS A 82 -14.33 -17.12 -11.94
N VAL A 83 -13.99 -17.42 -13.19
CA VAL A 83 -14.19 -16.54 -14.34
C VAL A 83 -15.40 -17.03 -15.10
N LEU A 84 -16.58 -16.45 -14.85
CA LEU A 84 -17.87 -17.00 -15.30
C LEU A 84 -18.18 -16.61 -16.75
N ALA A 85 -18.07 -15.32 -17.09
CA ALA A 85 -18.43 -14.80 -18.40
C ALA A 85 -17.61 -13.53 -18.73
N PRO A 86 -16.31 -13.62 -19.00
CA PRO A 86 -15.45 -12.44 -19.15
C PRO A 86 -15.83 -11.59 -20.37
N GLY A 87 -16.48 -12.15 -21.39
CA GLY A 87 -16.80 -11.44 -22.63
C GLY A 87 -15.52 -10.98 -23.34
N ASP A 88 -15.51 -9.73 -23.80
CA ASP A 88 -14.37 -9.12 -24.49
C ASP A 88 -13.32 -8.54 -23.51
N ILE A 89 -13.54 -8.59 -22.19
CA ILE A 89 -12.59 -8.10 -21.22
C ILE A 89 -11.44 -9.12 -21.07
N PRO A 90 -10.18 -8.71 -21.27
CA PRO A 90 -9.04 -9.61 -21.14
C PRO A 90 -8.89 -10.17 -19.73
N VAL A 91 -8.46 -11.45 -19.64
CA VAL A 91 -8.13 -12.13 -18.39
C VAL A 91 -6.63 -12.38 -18.35
N ILE A 92 -5.94 -11.77 -17.40
CA ILE A 92 -4.48 -11.85 -17.27
C ILE A 92 -4.11 -12.67 -16.03
N GLN A 93 -3.32 -13.73 -16.20
CA GLN A 93 -2.76 -14.48 -15.10
C GLN A 93 -1.55 -13.76 -14.53
N VAL A 94 -1.56 -13.47 -13.22
CA VAL A 94 -0.53 -12.67 -12.56
C VAL A 94 -0.02 -13.31 -11.27
N ASP A 95 1.08 -12.79 -10.75
CA ASP A 95 1.77 -13.36 -9.58
C ASP A 95 1.41 -12.71 -8.24
N ARG A 96 0.39 -11.82 -8.18
CA ARG A 96 -0.14 -11.32 -6.92
C ARG A 96 -0.82 -12.41 -6.09
N GLY A 97 -0.99 -12.17 -4.80
CA GLY A 97 -1.84 -13.01 -3.96
C GLY A 97 -3.33 -12.94 -4.35
N GLY A 98 -4.09 -13.93 -3.91
CA GLY A 98 -5.54 -13.98 -4.07
C GLY A 98 -6.04 -14.59 -5.37
N GLN A 99 -7.36 -14.49 -5.56
CA GLN A 99 -8.15 -15.02 -6.68
C GLN A 99 -8.33 -13.97 -7.79
N VAL A 100 -9.35 -14.16 -8.64
CA VAL A 100 -9.72 -13.20 -9.68
C VAL A 100 -10.29 -11.91 -9.09
N THR A 101 -10.01 -10.79 -9.74
CA THR A 101 -10.63 -9.49 -9.52
C THR A 101 -10.75 -8.73 -10.83
N TYR A 102 -11.45 -7.60 -10.79
CA TYR A 102 -11.63 -6.69 -11.92
C TYR A 102 -10.99 -5.34 -11.64
N HIS A 103 -10.40 -4.75 -12.69
CA HIS A 103 -9.95 -3.36 -12.70
C HIS A 103 -10.60 -2.62 -13.86
N GLY A 104 -10.95 -1.36 -13.64
CA GLY A 104 -11.56 -0.50 -14.65
C GLY A 104 -11.42 0.98 -14.30
N PRO A 105 -11.71 1.90 -15.25
CA PRO A 105 -11.73 3.33 -14.98
C PRO A 105 -12.65 3.70 -13.83
N GLY A 106 -12.24 4.68 -13.01
CA GLY A 106 -12.96 5.06 -11.79
C GLY A 106 -12.59 4.23 -10.54
N GLN A 107 -11.64 3.28 -10.66
CA GLN A 107 -11.02 2.58 -9.54
C GLN A 107 -9.63 3.17 -9.27
N ILE A 108 -9.30 3.51 -8.03
CA ILE A 108 -7.92 3.81 -7.65
C ILE A 108 -7.19 2.49 -7.45
N VAL A 109 -6.19 2.23 -8.29
CA VAL A 109 -5.24 1.14 -8.06
C VAL A 109 -3.95 1.75 -7.53
N ALA A 110 -3.51 1.29 -6.36
CA ALA A 110 -2.31 1.79 -5.72
C ALA A 110 -1.32 0.65 -5.46
N TYR A 111 -0.10 0.81 -5.98
CA TYR A 111 0.98 -0.16 -5.86
C TYR A 111 2.08 0.36 -4.94
N PRO A 112 2.12 -0.05 -3.66
CA PRO A 112 3.19 0.28 -2.73
C PRO A 112 4.43 -0.59 -3.01
N LEU A 113 5.44 0.00 -3.66
CA LEU A 113 6.71 -0.62 -4.01
C LEU A 113 7.74 -0.32 -2.92
N LEU A 114 7.72 -1.10 -1.84
CA LEU A 114 8.43 -0.84 -0.60
C LEU A 114 9.51 -1.88 -0.34
N ASP A 115 10.59 -1.49 0.35
CA ASP A 115 11.49 -2.43 1.01
C ASP A 115 11.11 -2.55 2.49
N ILE A 116 10.30 -3.57 2.82
CA ILE A 116 9.76 -3.77 4.17
C ILE A 116 10.82 -4.19 5.20
N ARG A 117 12.00 -4.61 4.76
CA ARG A 117 13.12 -4.92 5.67
C ARG A 117 13.62 -3.66 6.36
N ARG A 118 13.63 -2.51 5.65
CA ARG A 118 14.04 -1.21 6.21
C ARG A 118 13.10 -0.69 7.29
N SER A 119 11.81 -1.04 7.21
CA SER A 119 10.81 -0.64 8.18
C SER A 119 10.61 -1.67 9.31
N GLY A 120 11.20 -2.86 9.19
CA GLY A 120 10.96 -3.96 10.11
C GLY A 120 9.53 -4.50 10.07
N LEU A 121 8.73 -4.12 9.06
CA LEU A 121 7.33 -4.54 8.95
C LEU A 121 7.23 -5.99 8.47
N GLY A 122 6.39 -6.77 9.14
CA GLY A 122 5.91 -8.03 8.61
C GLY A 122 4.83 -7.82 7.55
N VAL A 123 4.64 -8.81 6.66
CA VAL A 123 3.63 -8.72 5.57
C VAL A 123 2.22 -8.51 6.12
N ARG A 124 1.86 -9.19 7.21
CA ARG A 124 0.54 -9.04 7.86
C ARG A 124 0.31 -7.63 8.38
N GLU A 125 1.32 -7.06 9.01
CA GLU A 125 1.27 -5.71 9.53
C GLU A 125 1.16 -4.68 8.40
N LEU A 126 1.88 -4.88 7.30
CA LEU A 126 1.75 -4.05 6.10
C LEU A 126 0.33 -4.08 5.55
N VAL A 127 -0.27 -5.26 5.40
CA VAL A 127 -1.68 -5.40 4.96
C VAL A 127 -2.61 -4.64 5.91
N ASN A 128 -2.48 -4.84 7.21
CA ASN A 128 -3.30 -4.14 8.20
C ASN A 128 -3.19 -2.62 8.11
N ARG A 129 -1.99 -2.08 7.87
CA ARG A 129 -1.77 -0.63 7.73
C ARG A 129 -2.35 -0.07 6.43
N ILE A 130 -2.26 -0.82 5.34
CA ILE A 130 -2.89 -0.44 4.07
C ILE A 130 -4.43 -0.45 4.22
N GLU A 131 -4.98 -1.47 4.85
CA GLU A 131 -6.42 -1.53 5.15
C GLU A 131 -6.87 -0.37 6.04
N GLU A 132 -6.08 -0.06 7.08
CA GLU A 132 -6.34 1.10 7.93
C GLU A 132 -6.33 2.42 7.15
N SER A 133 -5.45 2.53 6.15
CA SER A 133 -5.42 3.72 5.31
C SER A 133 -6.74 3.92 4.57
N ILE A 134 -7.33 2.85 4.04
CA ILE A 134 -8.61 2.90 3.34
C ILE A 134 -9.76 3.23 4.33
N ILE A 135 -9.79 2.59 5.50
CA ILE A 135 -10.79 2.84 6.54
C ILE A 135 -10.78 4.32 6.97
N ARG A 136 -9.60 4.89 7.15
CA ARG A 136 -9.45 6.31 7.48
C ARG A 136 -9.96 7.25 6.39
N VAL A 137 -9.75 6.90 5.13
CA VAL A 137 -10.31 7.66 4.01
C VAL A 137 -11.83 7.55 4.02
N LEU A 138 -12.40 6.34 4.12
CA LEU A 138 -13.85 6.13 4.18
C LEU A 138 -14.50 6.94 5.31
N LYS A 139 -13.87 6.97 6.49
CA LYS A 139 -14.36 7.74 7.64
C LYS A 139 -14.47 9.24 7.35
N GLN A 140 -13.61 9.82 6.52
CA GLN A 140 -13.70 11.22 6.11
C GLN A 140 -14.94 11.51 5.24
N TYR A 141 -15.49 10.46 4.62
CA TYR A 141 -16.76 10.49 3.86
C TYR A 141 -17.95 9.98 4.67
N GLN A 142 -17.79 9.83 6.00
CA GLN A 142 -18.85 9.31 6.92
C GLN A 142 -19.29 7.88 6.57
N VAL A 143 -18.39 7.08 5.98
CA VAL A 143 -18.62 5.68 5.63
C VAL A 143 -17.83 4.80 6.58
N GLU A 144 -18.51 3.85 7.23
CA GLU A 144 -17.86 2.88 8.13
C GLU A 144 -17.36 1.67 7.34
N GLY A 145 -16.04 1.55 7.25
CA GLY A 145 -15.37 0.42 6.60
C GLY A 145 -14.88 -0.60 7.62
N GLU A 146 -14.99 -1.87 7.31
CA GLU A 146 -14.57 -2.96 8.18
C GLU A 146 -13.65 -3.97 7.48
N ARG A 147 -12.84 -4.67 8.28
CA ARG A 147 -12.03 -5.82 7.83
C ARG A 147 -12.78 -7.12 8.05
N ARG A 148 -12.45 -8.13 7.24
CA ARG A 148 -12.93 -9.51 7.45
C ARG A 148 -11.79 -10.48 7.62
N ALA A 149 -11.88 -11.31 8.64
CA ALA A 149 -10.88 -12.32 8.91
C ALA A 149 -10.77 -13.31 7.74
N GLY A 150 -9.55 -13.52 7.23
CA GLY A 150 -9.30 -14.44 6.12
C GLY A 150 -9.67 -13.93 4.73
N ALA A 151 -10.23 -12.73 4.61
CA ALA A 151 -10.66 -12.13 3.34
C ALA A 151 -10.11 -10.69 3.19
N PRO A 152 -8.80 -10.52 2.89
CA PRO A 152 -8.18 -9.20 2.81
C PRO A 152 -8.94 -8.24 1.92
N GLY A 153 -9.06 -6.99 2.40
CA GLY A 153 -9.83 -5.94 1.76
C GLY A 153 -10.76 -5.25 2.74
N ILE A 154 -11.46 -4.24 2.26
CA ILE A 154 -12.39 -3.45 3.08
C ILE A 154 -13.82 -3.66 2.59
N TYR A 155 -14.71 -3.76 3.54
CA TYR A 155 -16.14 -4.00 3.33
C TYR A 155 -16.96 -2.88 3.95
N VAL A 156 -18.10 -2.59 3.36
CA VAL A 156 -19.12 -1.66 3.85
C VAL A 156 -20.47 -2.34 3.67
N ASN A 157 -21.25 -2.48 4.73
CA ASN A 157 -22.56 -3.14 4.70
C ASN A 157 -22.52 -4.52 4.00
N ASP A 158 -21.53 -5.34 4.33
CA ASP A 158 -21.27 -6.66 3.72
C ASP A 158 -20.82 -6.66 2.26
N GLU A 159 -20.64 -5.53 1.63
CA GLU A 159 -20.17 -5.40 0.25
C GLU A 159 -18.72 -4.97 0.20
N LYS A 160 -17.93 -5.57 -0.69
CA LYS A 160 -16.51 -5.27 -0.82
C LYS A 160 -16.30 -3.96 -1.57
N ILE A 161 -15.65 -2.98 -0.94
CA ILE A 161 -15.32 -1.69 -1.54
C ILE A 161 -13.85 -1.59 -1.98
N ALA A 162 -12.97 -2.37 -1.35
CA ALA A 162 -11.56 -2.41 -1.73
C ALA A 162 -10.98 -3.82 -1.61
N SER A 163 -10.12 -4.17 -2.56
CA SER A 163 -9.41 -5.45 -2.62
C SER A 163 -7.92 -5.25 -2.37
N LEU A 164 -7.26 -6.21 -1.71
CA LEU A 164 -5.82 -6.23 -1.51
C LEU A 164 -5.22 -7.53 -2.04
N GLY A 165 -4.12 -7.39 -2.78
CA GLY A 165 -3.37 -8.52 -3.29
C GLY A 165 -1.90 -8.13 -3.50
N LEU A 166 -1.08 -8.26 -2.46
CA LEU A 166 0.36 -7.98 -2.50
C LEU A 166 1.17 -9.19 -2.94
N ARG A 167 2.33 -8.92 -3.48
CA ARG A 167 3.43 -9.87 -3.65
C ARG A 167 4.66 -9.36 -2.90
N VAL A 168 5.36 -10.26 -2.25
CA VAL A 168 6.64 -9.96 -1.61
C VAL A 168 7.72 -10.84 -2.22
N ARG A 169 8.79 -10.22 -2.71
CA ARG A 169 9.96 -10.89 -3.25
C ARG A 169 11.21 -10.33 -2.57
N ARG A 170 11.96 -11.16 -1.86
CA ARG A 170 13.18 -10.78 -1.14
C ARG A 170 12.99 -9.57 -0.21
N GLY A 171 11.83 -9.49 0.48
CA GLY A 171 11.49 -8.39 1.37
C GLY A 171 11.06 -7.10 0.68
N ARG A 172 10.78 -7.14 -0.61
CA ARG A 172 10.29 -6.02 -1.42
C ARG A 172 8.90 -6.31 -1.92
N THR A 173 8.02 -5.29 -1.89
CA THR A 173 6.61 -5.43 -2.26
C THR A 173 6.35 -4.93 -3.66
N PHE A 174 5.36 -5.52 -4.33
CA PHE A 174 4.75 -5.03 -5.55
C PHE A 174 3.30 -5.55 -5.65
N HIS A 175 2.52 -5.11 -6.65
CA HIS A 175 1.07 -5.11 -6.59
C HIS A 175 0.57 -4.29 -5.39
N GLY A 176 -0.69 -4.41 -5.00
CA GLY A 176 -1.19 -3.57 -3.92
C GLY A 176 -2.68 -3.68 -3.68
N LEU A 177 -3.35 -2.54 -3.76
CA LEU A 177 -4.77 -2.40 -3.50
C LEU A 177 -5.52 -1.88 -4.73
N ALA A 178 -6.82 -2.18 -4.76
CA ALA A 178 -7.78 -1.61 -5.70
C ALA A 178 -8.99 -1.10 -4.90
N PHE A 179 -9.27 0.20 -4.98
CA PHE A 179 -10.34 0.88 -4.23
C PHE A 179 -11.37 1.43 -5.20
N ASN A 180 -12.60 0.96 -5.10
CA ASN A 180 -13.69 1.33 -5.99
C ASN A 180 -14.24 2.70 -5.61
N ILE A 181 -14.08 3.69 -6.49
CA ILE A 181 -14.52 5.06 -6.22
C ILE A 181 -15.80 5.40 -6.99
N ALA A 182 -15.73 5.40 -8.33
CA ALA A 182 -16.85 5.73 -9.21
C ALA A 182 -16.66 5.03 -10.55
N MET A 183 -16.91 3.74 -10.59
CA MET A 183 -16.63 2.86 -11.73
C MET A 183 -17.86 2.04 -12.13
N ASP A 184 -17.76 1.38 -13.28
CA ASP A 184 -18.72 0.35 -13.64
C ASP A 184 -18.48 -0.92 -12.82
N LEU A 185 -19.45 -1.33 -12.02
CA LEU A 185 -19.39 -2.54 -11.19
C LEU A 185 -19.94 -3.77 -11.88
N GLU A 186 -20.60 -3.64 -13.06
CA GLU A 186 -21.20 -4.78 -13.77
C GLU A 186 -20.20 -5.91 -14.00
N PRO A 187 -18.94 -5.65 -14.44
CA PRO A 187 -18.00 -6.73 -14.70
C PRO A 187 -17.67 -7.62 -13.48
N PHE A 188 -17.84 -7.13 -12.25
CA PHE A 188 -17.70 -7.98 -11.06
C PHE A 188 -18.74 -9.11 -11.01
N GLN A 189 -19.91 -8.99 -11.66
CA GLN A 189 -20.91 -10.04 -11.76
C GLN A 189 -20.51 -11.17 -12.71
N ARG A 190 -19.48 -10.94 -13.52
CA ARG A 190 -18.94 -11.92 -14.49
C ARG A 190 -17.85 -12.82 -13.89
N ILE A 191 -17.55 -12.62 -12.62
CA ILE A 191 -16.55 -13.40 -11.89
C ILE A 191 -17.08 -13.74 -10.50
N ASN A 192 -16.44 -14.71 -9.81
CA ASN A 192 -16.61 -14.91 -8.37
C ASN A 192 -15.44 -14.18 -7.64
N PRO A 193 -15.61 -12.91 -7.21
CA PRO A 193 -14.51 -12.14 -6.64
C PRO A 193 -13.96 -12.84 -5.40
N CYS A 194 -12.64 -12.97 -5.30
CA CYS A 194 -11.98 -13.66 -4.19
C CYS A 194 -12.40 -15.14 -4.02
N GLY A 195 -13.07 -15.76 -5.00
CA GLY A 195 -13.58 -17.13 -4.95
C GLY A 195 -14.90 -17.31 -4.18
N TYR A 196 -15.59 -16.23 -3.86
CA TYR A 196 -16.90 -16.27 -3.20
C TYR A 196 -18.01 -15.99 -4.21
N GLU A 197 -18.96 -16.92 -4.37
CA GLU A 197 -20.04 -16.86 -5.38
C GLU A 197 -21.01 -15.68 -5.14
N ASP A 198 -21.27 -15.31 -3.87
CA ASP A 198 -22.25 -14.29 -3.50
C ASP A 198 -21.59 -12.98 -3.00
N LEU A 199 -20.30 -12.78 -3.25
CA LEU A 199 -19.63 -11.58 -2.79
C LEU A 199 -20.07 -10.35 -3.59
N ARG A 200 -20.89 -9.52 -2.96
CA ARG A 200 -21.30 -8.23 -3.54
C ARG A 200 -20.16 -7.21 -3.42
N VAL A 201 -20.12 -6.32 -4.39
CA VAL A 201 -19.11 -5.27 -4.50
C VAL A 201 -19.81 -3.92 -4.56
N THR A 202 -19.25 -2.93 -3.86
CA THR A 202 -19.75 -1.55 -3.85
C THR A 202 -18.64 -0.56 -4.20
N GLN A 203 -18.99 0.72 -4.23
CA GLN A 203 -18.06 1.82 -4.52
C GLN A 203 -18.41 3.06 -3.69
N LEU A 204 -17.44 3.96 -3.51
CA LEU A 204 -17.61 5.09 -2.61
C LEU A 204 -18.67 6.09 -3.11
N SER A 205 -18.79 6.30 -4.42
CA SER A 205 -19.80 7.19 -5.02
C SER A 205 -21.26 6.74 -4.81
N ALA A 206 -21.48 5.46 -4.51
CA ALA A 206 -22.79 4.95 -4.14
C ALA A 206 -23.18 5.26 -2.68
N LEU A 207 -22.21 5.66 -1.86
CA LEU A 207 -22.36 5.85 -0.41
C LEU A 207 -22.23 7.31 0.01
N SER A 208 -21.48 8.12 -0.74
CA SER A 208 -21.20 9.53 -0.44
C SER A 208 -20.85 10.29 -1.73
N PRO A 209 -21.14 11.59 -1.82
CA PRO A 209 -20.62 12.43 -2.89
C PRO A 209 -19.07 12.46 -2.85
N VAL A 210 -18.42 12.22 -3.99
CA VAL A 210 -16.95 12.12 -4.07
C VAL A 210 -16.40 12.83 -5.29
N GLN A 211 -15.17 13.34 -5.16
CA GLN A 211 -14.32 13.72 -6.27
C GLN A 211 -13.13 12.76 -6.31
N PHE A 212 -12.89 12.12 -7.46
CA PHE A 212 -11.87 11.08 -7.59
C PHE A 212 -10.48 11.55 -7.15
N SER A 213 -10.04 12.71 -7.61
CA SER A 213 -8.73 13.28 -7.27
C SER A 213 -8.56 13.60 -5.78
N GLU A 214 -9.65 13.99 -5.11
CA GLU A 214 -9.63 14.24 -3.66
C GLU A 214 -9.46 12.92 -2.88
N VAL A 215 -10.20 11.88 -3.27
CA VAL A 215 -10.06 10.55 -2.65
C VAL A 215 -8.64 10.01 -2.84
N GLU A 216 -8.09 10.17 -4.03
CA GLU A 216 -6.74 9.74 -4.36
C GLU A 216 -5.69 10.45 -3.49
N SER A 217 -5.76 11.79 -3.36
CA SER A 217 -4.86 12.56 -2.49
C SER A 217 -4.96 12.12 -1.03
N ARG A 218 -6.18 11.97 -0.51
CA ARG A 218 -6.43 11.50 0.87
C ARG A 218 -5.88 10.08 1.10
N LEU A 219 -5.96 9.21 0.09
CA LEU A 219 -5.41 7.87 0.17
C LEU A 219 -3.88 7.88 0.24
N VAL A 220 -3.21 8.71 -0.55
CA VAL A 220 -1.75 8.91 -0.49
C VAL A 220 -1.33 9.35 0.90
N ASP A 221 -1.95 10.41 1.43
CA ASP A 221 -1.63 10.95 2.75
C ASP A 221 -1.84 9.89 3.84
N SER A 222 -2.95 9.15 3.75
CA SER A 222 -3.27 8.11 4.71
C SER A 222 -2.27 6.95 4.66
N ILE A 223 -1.87 6.49 3.46
CA ILE A 223 -0.87 5.43 3.28
C ILE A 223 0.49 5.90 3.81
N ALA A 224 0.94 7.11 3.46
CA ALA A 224 2.21 7.66 3.93
C ALA A 224 2.24 7.72 5.47
N HIS A 225 1.19 8.24 6.08
CA HIS A 225 1.06 8.31 7.53
C HIS A 225 1.07 6.93 8.20
N GLN A 226 0.27 5.97 7.69
CA GLN A 226 0.17 4.63 8.27
C GLN A 226 1.47 3.84 8.15
N LEU A 227 2.24 4.08 7.10
CA LEU A 227 3.53 3.42 6.87
C LEU A 227 4.71 4.15 7.51
N GLY A 228 4.47 5.32 8.17
CA GLY A 228 5.48 6.07 8.89
C GLY A 228 6.48 6.79 7.98
N TYR A 229 6.02 7.27 6.82
CA TYR A 229 6.78 8.18 5.98
C TYR A 229 6.60 9.62 6.50
N SER A 230 7.70 10.34 6.63
CA SER A 230 7.72 11.72 7.09
C SER A 230 7.75 12.75 5.96
N GLU A 231 8.02 12.28 4.75
CA GLU A 231 8.09 13.11 3.55
C GLU A 231 7.48 12.38 2.35
N VAL A 232 6.58 13.07 1.63
CA VAL A 232 6.01 12.61 0.36
C VAL A 232 6.55 13.49 -0.76
N ILE A 233 7.14 12.86 -1.79
CA ILE A 233 7.71 13.56 -2.97
C ILE A 233 6.98 13.11 -4.23
N HIS A 234 6.69 14.04 -5.13
CA HIS A 234 5.95 13.82 -6.38
C HIS A 234 6.85 13.90 -7.60
#